data_cc4fe39ade9abeb0f0e2ff27bc694cef
#
_entry.id   cc4fe39ade9abeb0f0e2ff27bc694cef
#
_cell.length_a   1.000
_cell.length_b   1.000
_cell.length_c   1.000
_cell.angle_alpha   90.00
_cell.angle_beta   90.00
_cell.angle_gamma   90.00
#
_symmetry.space_group_name_H-M   'P 1'
#
loop_
_entity.id
_entity.type
_entity.pdbx_description
1 polymer ?
#
loop_
_entity_poly.entity_id
_entity_poly.type
_entity_poly.pdbx_seq_one_letter_code
_entity_poly.pdbx_strand_id
1 'polypeptide(L)'
;MAENMLDASNVGIAKGREGGYACVAPAGTDPTTFIDMKKTLADFCKEPSAVLKSLGYISEDGVTITTDTDTDDKTDWSGVTIVSPMTSYSEGVEVTFLEARDTVLKTVYGDANVTSDNKGTTTVRHNKNFTGAHLFIFDAVVSDTKVKRVVIPNGVITERDDQEMNNSDLAGYTPTIKCLPSDFFDGDCMREYIYDTTTVAA
;
A
#
# COMPACT_ATOMS: atom_id res chain seq x y z
N MET A 1 -28.06 28.15 6.73
CA MET A 1 -28.18 27.54 5.39
C MET A 1 -28.31 26.04 5.62
N ALA A 2 -29.27 25.40 4.99
CA ALA A 2 -29.38 23.94 5.09
C ALA A 2 -28.12 23.35 4.45
N GLU A 3 -27.43 22.48 5.20
CA GLU A 3 -26.26 21.74 4.71
C GLU A 3 -26.72 20.87 3.53
N ASN A 4 -26.09 21.02 2.37
CA ASN A 4 -26.46 20.24 1.21
C ASN A 4 -26.03 18.78 1.49
N MET A 5 -26.98 17.87 1.60
CA MET A 5 -26.74 16.46 1.93
C MET A 5 -25.89 15.74 0.86
N LEU A 6 -25.81 16.29 -0.36
CA LEU A 6 -25.05 15.75 -1.48
C LEU A 6 -24.08 16.83 -1.97
N ASP A 7 -22.78 16.55 -1.89
CA ASP A 7 -21.71 17.45 -2.34
C ASP A 7 -20.83 16.72 -3.36
N ALA A 8 -20.99 17.10 -4.61
CA ALA A 8 -20.24 16.49 -5.73
C ALA A 8 -18.73 16.79 -5.67
N SER A 9 -18.30 17.82 -4.94
CA SER A 9 -16.87 18.12 -4.76
C SER A 9 -16.12 17.04 -3.95
N ASN A 10 -16.86 16.22 -3.21
CA ASN A 10 -16.31 15.08 -2.47
C ASN A 10 -16.23 13.79 -3.30
N VAL A 11 -16.72 13.81 -4.54
CA VAL A 11 -16.71 12.65 -5.44
C VAL A 11 -15.61 12.86 -6.49
N GLY A 12 -14.82 11.82 -6.71
CA GLY A 12 -13.75 11.87 -7.72
C GLY A 12 -13.32 10.48 -8.15
N ILE A 13 -12.52 10.43 -9.19
CA ILE A 13 -11.84 9.22 -9.66
C ILE A 13 -10.45 9.23 -9.06
N ALA A 14 -10.12 8.20 -8.28
CA ALA A 14 -8.79 8.06 -7.69
C ALA A 14 -7.74 7.87 -8.78
N LYS A 15 -6.63 8.61 -8.65
CA LYS A 15 -5.45 8.48 -9.53
C LYS A 15 -4.17 8.70 -8.74
N GLY A 16 -3.05 8.19 -9.23
CA GLY A 16 -1.75 8.41 -8.61
C GLY A 16 -1.46 9.90 -8.42
N ARG A 17 -0.95 10.27 -7.25
CA ARG A 17 -0.56 11.64 -6.95
C ARG A 17 0.71 12.01 -7.72
N GLU A 18 0.68 13.13 -8.42
CA GLU A 18 1.88 13.67 -9.07
C GLU A 18 3.00 13.90 -8.05
N GLY A 19 4.22 13.52 -8.39
CA GLY A 19 5.36 13.55 -7.47
C GLY A 19 5.58 12.25 -6.70
N GLY A 20 5.04 11.13 -7.19
CA GLY A 20 5.24 9.78 -6.64
C GLY A 20 4.03 9.29 -5.85
N TYR A 21 3.68 8.03 -6.05
CA TYR A 21 2.46 7.44 -5.49
C TYR A 21 2.66 6.06 -4.87
N ALA A 22 3.85 5.49 -4.94
CA ALA A 22 4.17 4.21 -4.29
C ALA A 22 5.61 4.21 -3.77
N CYS A 23 5.78 3.97 -2.49
CA CYS A 23 7.08 3.96 -1.83
C CYS A 23 7.19 2.83 -0.81
N VAL A 24 8.42 2.42 -0.53
CA VAL A 24 8.76 1.40 0.45
C VAL A 24 9.92 1.84 1.33
N ALA A 25 9.93 1.39 2.57
CA ALA A 25 11.08 1.50 3.47
C ALA A 25 11.25 0.20 4.29
N PRO A 26 12.43 -0.04 4.90
CA PRO A 26 12.63 -1.20 5.77
C PRO A 26 11.65 -1.24 6.93
N ALA A 27 11.32 -2.45 7.40
CA ALA A 27 10.53 -2.63 8.60
C ALA A 27 11.15 -1.91 9.81
N GLY A 28 10.29 -1.41 10.71
CA GLY A 28 10.72 -0.64 11.88
C GLY A 28 11.06 0.82 11.60
N THR A 29 10.94 1.27 10.35
CA THR A 29 11.00 2.70 10.03
C THR A 29 9.77 3.40 10.60
N ASP A 30 9.97 4.51 11.31
CA ASP A 30 8.87 5.29 11.91
C ASP A 30 7.99 5.91 10.81
N PRO A 31 6.74 5.43 10.64
CA PRO A 31 5.84 5.91 9.60
C PRO A 31 5.37 7.34 9.83
N THR A 32 5.40 7.83 11.07
CA THR A 32 4.93 9.18 11.41
C THR A 32 5.75 10.28 10.75
N THR A 33 6.97 9.98 10.36
CA THR A 33 7.86 10.87 9.59
C THR A 33 7.27 11.25 8.23
N PHE A 34 6.41 10.41 7.67
CA PHE A 34 5.90 10.53 6.29
C PHE A 34 4.43 10.97 6.20
N ILE A 35 3.80 11.37 7.32
CA ILE A 35 2.38 11.75 7.34
C ILE A 35 2.11 13.21 6.97
N ASP A 36 3.15 14.02 6.77
CA ASP A 36 2.96 15.41 6.29
C ASP A 36 2.39 15.41 4.87
N MET A 37 1.08 15.62 4.78
CA MET A 37 0.32 15.55 3.52
C MET A 37 0.59 16.72 2.57
N LYS A 38 1.26 17.80 3.05
CA LYS A 38 1.70 18.93 2.20
C LYS A 38 2.88 18.53 1.32
N LYS A 39 3.67 17.56 1.75
CA LYS A 39 4.78 16.98 0.99
C LYS A 39 4.29 15.82 0.11
N THR A 40 4.90 15.71 -1.06
CA THR A 40 4.73 14.51 -1.92
C THR A 40 5.67 13.41 -1.46
N LEU A 41 5.45 12.17 -1.91
CA LEU A 41 6.39 11.07 -1.61
C LEU A 41 7.77 11.33 -2.23
N ALA A 42 7.83 12.00 -3.39
CA ALA A 42 9.11 12.41 -3.99
C ALA A 42 9.91 13.35 -3.08
N ASP A 43 9.25 14.22 -2.30
CA ASP A 43 9.94 15.12 -1.38
C ASP A 43 10.68 14.36 -0.28
N PHE A 44 10.15 13.23 0.16
CA PHE A 44 10.81 12.36 1.14
C PHE A 44 11.91 11.47 0.53
N CYS A 45 11.86 11.22 -0.78
CA CYS A 45 12.82 10.36 -1.50
C CYS A 45 13.98 11.14 -2.13
N LYS A 46 14.01 12.48 -2.07
CA LYS A 46 15.00 13.32 -2.78
C LYS A 46 16.44 13.11 -2.33
N GLU A 47 16.64 12.87 -1.04
CA GLU A 47 17.98 12.74 -0.50
C GLU A 47 18.56 11.35 -0.84
N PRO A 48 19.85 11.25 -1.23
CA PRO A 48 20.49 9.96 -1.50
C PRO A 48 20.47 8.99 -0.32
N SER A 49 20.48 9.54 0.90
CA SER A 49 20.38 8.80 2.16
C SER A 49 18.95 8.53 2.62
N ALA A 50 17.93 8.94 1.85
CA ALA A 50 16.54 8.73 2.22
C ALA A 50 16.24 7.24 2.43
N VAL A 51 15.60 6.94 3.55
CA VAL A 51 15.19 5.58 3.90
C VAL A 51 14.03 5.15 3.00
N LEU A 52 13.11 6.07 2.70
CA LEU A 52 11.99 5.85 1.80
C LEU A 52 12.47 5.78 0.34
N LYS A 53 12.11 4.72 -0.37
CA LYS A 53 12.47 4.48 -1.77
C LYS A 53 11.22 4.36 -2.62
N SER A 54 11.25 4.95 -3.81
CA SER A 54 10.16 4.86 -4.78
C SER A 54 10.07 3.46 -5.37
N LEU A 55 8.84 2.96 -5.51
CA LEU A 55 8.49 1.73 -6.23
C LEU A 55 8.18 1.98 -7.72
N GLY A 56 8.21 3.24 -8.17
CA GLY A 56 7.97 3.60 -9.55
C GLY A 56 6.50 3.61 -9.94
N TYR A 57 6.22 3.26 -11.20
CA TYR A 57 4.87 3.21 -11.74
C TYR A 57 4.11 1.98 -11.25
N ILE A 58 2.81 2.15 -11.01
CA ILE A 58 1.84 1.06 -10.82
C ILE A 58 0.86 1.03 -12.00
N SER A 59 0.12 -0.10 -12.13
CA SER A 59 -0.87 -0.25 -13.20
C SER A 59 -2.02 0.74 -13.08
N GLU A 60 -2.83 0.85 -14.14
CA GLU A 60 -4.04 1.68 -14.15
C GLU A 60 -5.12 1.20 -13.17
N ASP A 61 -5.05 -0.06 -12.73
CA ASP A 61 -5.93 -0.61 -11.70
C ASP A 61 -5.69 0.02 -10.32
N GLY A 62 -4.52 0.64 -10.14
CA GLY A 62 -4.16 1.37 -8.92
C GLY A 62 -3.83 0.46 -7.76
N VAL A 63 -4.42 0.77 -6.60
CA VAL A 63 -4.21 0.05 -5.33
C VAL A 63 -5.54 -0.44 -4.81
N THR A 64 -5.69 -1.74 -4.65
CA THR A 64 -6.87 -2.38 -4.07
C THR A 64 -6.64 -2.69 -2.60
N ILE A 65 -7.48 -2.19 -1.73
CA ILE A 65 -7.47 -2.48 -0.29
C ILE A 65 -8.58 -3.48 -0.01
N THR A 66 -8.24 -4.60 0.63
CA THR A 66 -9.18 -5.64 1.02
C THR A 66 -9.27 -5.75 2.53
N THR A 67 -10.47 -6.01 3.04
CA THR A 67 -10.72 -6.27 4.46
C THR A 67 -11.53 -7.55 4.55
N ASP A 68 -10.99 -8.54 5.27
CA ASP A 68 -11.65 -9.81 5.53
C ASP A 68 -12.00 -9.93 7.00
N THR A 69 -13.25 -10.32 7.28
CA THR A 69 -13.76 -10.53 8.63
C THR A 69 -14.53 -11.82 8.70
N ASP A 70 -14.24 -12.65 9.71
CA ASP A 70 -15.02 -13.83 10.03
C ASP A 70 -15.79 -13.62 11.33
N THR A 71 -16.99 -14.20 11.40
CA THR A 71 -17.84 -14.21 12.58
C THR A 71 -18.21 -15.65 12.93
N ASP A 72 -18.39 -15.92 14.22
CA ASP A 72 -18.84 -17.23 14.72
C ASP A 72 -20.21 -17.08 15.39
N ASP A 73 -21.25 -17.49 14.68
CA ASP A 73 -22.62 -17.40 15.15
C ASP A 73 -22.92 -18.40 16.25
N LYS A 74 -23.34 -17.90 17.41
CA LYS A 74 -23.83 -18.71 18.52
C LYS A 74 -25.35 -18.71 18.55
N THR A 75 -25.93 -19.90 18.44
CA THR A 75 -27.38 -20.08 18.43
C THR A 75 -27.88 -20.59 19.78
N ASP A 76 -29.17 -20.31 20.08
CA ASP A 76 -29.87 -20.94 21.18
C ASP A 76 -30.30 -22.38 20.80
N TRP A 77 -31.01 -23.06 21.71
CA TRP A 77 -31.51 -24.40 21.47
C TRP A 77 -32.59 -24.47 20.38
N SER A 78 -33.24 -23.39 20.04
CA SER A 78 -34.22 -23.31 18.95
C SER A 78 -33.58 -23.04 17.60
N GLY A 79 -32.24 -22.83 17.54
CA GLY A 79 -31.49 -22.53 16.34
C GLY A 79 -31.49 -21.06 15.93
N VAL A 80 -31.91 -20.18 16.84
CA VAL A 80 -31.87 -18.73 16.60
C VAL A 80 -30.52 -18.17 17.01
N THR A 81 -29.84 -17.42 16.11
CA THR A 81 -28.58 -16.74 16.42
C THR A 81 -28.78 -15.70 17.53
N ILE A 82 -28.03 -15.80 18.62
CA ILE A 82 -28.10 -14.90 19.76
C ILE A 82 -26.98 -13.88 19.74
N VAL A 83 -25.77 -14.30 19.33
CA VAL A 83 -24.57 -13.44 19.23
C VAL A 83 -23.72 -13.90 18.06
N SER A 84 -23.01 -12.94 17.43
CA SER A 84 -22.13 -13.17 16.27
C SER A 84 -20.80 -12.46 16.52
N PRO A 85 -19.94 -12.96 17.43
CA PRO A 85 -18.65 -12.35 17.68
C PRO A 85 -17.73 -12.47 16.47
N MET A 86 -16.96 -11.41 16.18
CA MET A 86 -15.89 -11.47 15.20
C MET A 86 -14.78 -12.40 15.70
N THR A 87 -14.35 -13.32 14.86
CA THR A 87 -13.30 -14.32 15.18
C THR A 87 -11.99 -14.05 14.48
N SER A 88 -12.04 -13.39 13.32
CA SER A 88 -10.85 -12.93 12.62
C SER A 88 -11.06 -11.58 11.94
N TYR A 89 -9.99 -10.83 11.81
CA TYR A 89 -9.90 -9.59 11.04
C TYR A 89 -8.55 -9.56 10.34
N SER A 90 -8.54 -9.28 9.04
CA SER A 90 -7.31 -9.07 8.30
C SER A 90 -7.49 -8.03 7.22
N GLU A 91 -6.42 -7.30 6.94
CA GLU A 91 -6.34 -6.32 5.86
C GLU A 91 -5.23 -6.68 4.91
N GLY A 92 -5.48 -6.44 3.63
CA GLY A 92 -4.53 -6.66 2.56
C GLY A 92 -4.54 -5.54 1.54
N VAL A 93 -3.45 -5.45 0.80
CA VAL A 93 -3.32 -4.53 -0.33
C VAL A 93 -2.76 -5.28 -1.52
N GLU A 94 -3.42 -5.14 -2.67
CA GLU A 94 -2.96 -5.64 -3.95
C GLU A 94 -2.57 -4.47 -4.85
N VAL A 95 -1.45 -4.59 -5.54
CA VAL A 95 -0.92 -3.54 -6.41
C VAL A 95 0.02 -4.14 -7.45
N THR A 96 -0.05 -3.69 -8.69
CA THR A 96 0.86 -4.13 -9.76
C THR A 96 1.94 -3.07 -10.00
N PHE A 97 3.20 -3.40 -9.70
CA PHE A 97 4.36 -2.57 -10.01
C PHE A 97 4.84 -2.83 -11.43
N LEU A 98 5.00 -1.77 -12.23
CA LEU A 98 5.35 -1.88 -13.65
C LEU A 98 6.86 -1.76 -13.91
N GLU A 99 7.65 -1.32 -12.95
CA GLU A 99 9.06 -1.09 -13.16
C GLU A 99 9.93 -2.27 -12.67
N ALA A 100 10.77 -2.80 -13.55
CA ALA A 100 11.78 -3.81 -13.21
C ALA A 100 13.03 -3.17 -12.57
N ARG A 101 12.86 -2.33 -11.56
CA ARG A 101 13.96 -1.71 -10.85
C ARG A 101 14.37 -2.51 -9.63
N ASP A 102 15.59 -2.32 -9.19
CA ASP A 102 16.20 -3.03 -8.06
C ASP A 102 15.33 -2.97 -6.78
N THR A 103 14.76 -1.79 -6.48
CA THR A 103 13.88 -1.60 -5.32
C THR A 103 12.62 -2.47 -5.42
N VAL A 104 11.94 -2.48 -6.57
CA VAL A 104 10.74 -3.31 -6.79
C VAL A 104 11.08 -4.79 -6.67
N LEU A 105 12.12 -5.23 -7.37
CA LEU A 105 12.53 -6.64 -7.37
C LEU A 105 12.90 -7.12 -5.96
N LYS A 106 13.66 -6.31 -5.20
CA LYS A 106 14.01 -6.63 -3.81
C LYS A 106 12.80 -6.67 -2.89
N THR A 107 11.86 -5.74 -3.06
CA THR A 107 10.62 -5.73 -2.30
C THR A 107 9.80 -6.99 -2.58
N VAL A 108 9.63 -7.36 -3.87
CA VAL A 108 8.76 -8.48 -4.28
C VAL A 108 9.40 -9.85 -4.04
N TYR A 109 10.72 -9.97 -4.26
CA TYR A 109 11.43 -11.26 -4.18
C TYR A 109 12.31 -11.42 -2.95
N GLY A 110 12.50 -10.35 -2.17
CA GLY A 110 13.36 -10.29 -1.01
C GLY A 110 14.81 -9.90 -1.35
N ASP A 111 15.41 -9.08 -0.50
CA ASP A 111 16.76 -8.50 -0.70
C ASP A 111 17.82 -9.54 -1.01
N ALA A 112 17.80 -10.68 -0.30
CA ALA A 112 18.80 -11.74 -0.47
C ALA A 112 18.69 -12.49 -1.80
N ASN A 113 17.58 -12.31 -2.53
CA ASN A 113 17.30 -13.02 -3.78
C ASN A 113 17.61 -12.18 -5.03
N VAL A 114 17.92 -10.90 -4.86
CA VAL A 114 18.17 -9.98 -5.96
C VAL A 114 19.61 -9.47 -5.88
N THR A 115 20.38 -9.73 -6.92
CA THR A 115 21.76 -9.26 -7.03
C THR A 115 21.97 -8.59 -8.37
N SER A 116 22.49 -7.36 -8.34
CA SER A 116 22.85 -6.61 -9.56
C SER A 116 24.35 -6.54 -9.69
N ASP A 117 24.88 -6.83 -10.87
CA ASP A 117 26.30 -6.72 -11.16
C ASP A 117 26.62 -5.33 -11.75
N ASN A 118 27.93 -4.98 -11.77
CA ASN A 118 28.38 -3.72 -12.33
C ASN A 118 28.37 -3.71 -13.88
N LYS A 119 27.81 -4.76 -14.51
CA LYS A 119 27.75 -4.92 -15.97
C LYS A 119 26.31 -4.75 -16.51
N GLY A 120 25.39 -4.40 -15.63
CA GLY A 120 24.00 -4.15 -16.00
C GLY A 120 23.09 -5.40 -15.94
N THR A 121 23.57 -6.51 -15.35
CA THR A 121 22.75 -7.71 -15.15
C THR A 121 22.18 -7.73 -13.74
N THR A 122 20.86 -7.86 -13.63
CA THR A 122 20.17 -8.14 -12.36
C THR A 122 19.70 -9.58 -12.39
N THR A 123 20.12 -10.34 -11.39
CA THR A 123 19.70 -11.74 -11.19
C THR A 123 18.69 -11.82 -10.08
N VAL A 124 17.53 -12.40 -10.37
CA VAL A 124 16.45 -12.68 -9.41
C VAL A 124 16.36 -14.18 -9.19
N ARG A 125 16.49 -14.61 -7.94
CA ARG A 125 16.37 -16.02 -7.56
C ARG A 125 14.97 -16.30 -7.03
N HIS A 126 14.27 -17.25 -7.63
CA HIS A 126 12.96 -17.70 -7.18
C HIS A 126 13.12 -18.85 -6.18
N ASN A 127 12.72 -18.60 -4.94
CA ASN A 127 12.72 -19.62 -3.88
C ASN A 127 11.65 -19.31 -2.83
N LYS A 128 11.48 -20.17 -1.84
CA LYS A 128 10.48 -20.03 -0.78
C LYS A 128 10.81 -18.95 0.27
N ASN A 129 12.03 -18.45 0.31
CA ASN A 129 12.49 -17.47 1.30
C ASN A 129 12.52 -16.09 0.64
N PHE A 130 11.37 -15.49 0.42
CA PHE A 130 11.29 -14.31 -0.44
C PHE A 130 10.87 -13.01 0.27
N THR A 131 10.37 -13.04 1.50
CA THR A 131 9.87 -11.78 2.08
C THR A 131 10.32 -11.51 3.49
N GLY A 132 10.52 -10.22 3.76
CA GLY A 132 10.50 -9.61 5.08
C GLY A 132 9.35 -8.61 5.17
N ALA A 133 9.13 -8.04 6.34
CA ALA A 133 8.20 -6.95 6.50
C ALA A 133 8.79 -5.64 5.97
N HIS A 134 7.93 -4.76 5.47
CA HIS A 134 8.29 -3.43 4.97
C HIS A 134 7.24 -2.41 5.39
N LEU A 135 7.65 -1.15 5.48
CA LEU A 135 6.73 -0.01 5.47
C LEU A 135 6.37 0.29 4.02
N PHE A 136 5.07 0.30 3.70
CA PHE A 136 4.56 0.74 2.40
C PHE A 136 3.76 2.03 2.54
N ILE A 137 3.89 2.92 1.57
CA ILE A 137 3.13 4.16 1.51
C ILE A 137 2.63 4.36 0.08
N PHE A 138 1.31 4.63 -0.02
CA PHE A 138 0.65 4.92 -1.29
C PHE A 138 -0.04 6.27 -1.23
N ASP A 139 0.15 7.11 -2.25
CA ASP A 139 -0.50 8.41 -2.41
C ASP A 139 -1.43 8.41 -3.61
N ALA A 140 -2.65 8.90 -3.42
CA ALA A 140 -3.63 9.09 -4.47
C ALA A 140 -4.30 10.47 -4.37
N VAL A 141 -4.67 11.02 -5.52
CA VAL A 141 -5.63 12.11 -5.61
C VAL A 141 -7.02 11.47 -5.68
N VAL A 142 -7.90 11.77 -4.76
CA VAL A 142 -9.24 11.17 -4.68
C VAL A 142 -10.36 12.11 -5.13
N SER A 143 -10.08 13.40 -5.20
CA SER A 143 -10.93 14.41 -5.84
C SER A 143 -10.07 15.63 -6.23
N ASP A 144 -10.65 16.63 -6.88
CA ASP A 144 -9.93 17.84 -7.30
C ASP A 144 -9.27 18.59 -6.13
N THR A 145 -9.80 18.42 -4.93
CA THR A 145 -9.31 19.12 -3.72
C THR A 145 -8.72 18.18 -2.67
N LYS A 146 -8.78 16.86 -2.85
CA LYS A 146 -8.40 15.92 -1.80
C LYS A 146 -7.34 14.94 -2.26
N VAL A 147 -6.34 14.78 -1.43
CA VAL A 147 -5.31 13.74 -1.55
C VAL A 147 -5.43 12.76 -0.40
N LYS A 148 -5.16 11.49 -0.69
CA LYS A 148 -5.22 10.39 0.27
C LYS A 148 -3.84 9.73 0.32
N ARG A 149 -3.35 9.47 1.53
CA ARG A 149 -2.15 8.68 1.80
C ARG A 149 -2.52 7.46 2.61
N VAL A 150 -2.16 6.30 2.12
CA VAL A 150 -2.29 5.02 2.83
C VAL A 150 -0.91 4.65 3.36
N VAL A 151 -0.81 4.39 4.66
CA VAL A 151 0.44 4.05 5.33
C VAL A 151 0.29 2.69 6.01
N ILE A 152 1.12 1.73 5.61
CA ILE A 152 1.15 0.35 6.12
C ILE A 152 2.50 0.14 6.80
N PRO A 153 2.59 0.27 8.13
CA PRO A 153 3.88 0.20 8.84
C PRO A 153 4.56 -1.16 8.77
N ASN A 154 3.75 -2.21 8.68
CA ASN A 154 4.21 -3.60 8.77
C ASN A 154 3.50 -4.46 7.72
N GLY A 155 3.81 -4.23 6.44
CA GLY A 155 3.30 -4.99 5.32
C GLY A 155 4.21 -6.16 4.97
N VAL A 156 3.65 -7.35 4.81
CA VAL A 156 4.36 -8.58 4.39
C VAL A 156 3.74 -9.09 3.10
N ILE A 157 4.56 -9.29 2.07
CA ILE A 157 4.10 -9.90 0.84
C ILE A 157 3.87 -11.40 1.11
N THR A 158 2.63 -11.85 0.90
CA THR A 158 2.22 -13.24 1.13
C THR A 158 2.08 -14.01 -0.17
N GLU A 159 1.67 -13.33 -1.23
CA GLU A 159 1.41 -13.93 -2.53
C GLU A 159 1.98 -13.05 -3.65
N ARG A 160 2.16 -13.62 -4.79
CA ARG A 160 2.53 -12.96 -6.04
C ARG A 160 1.72 -13.61 -7.15
N ASP A 161 0.99 -12.84 -7.90
CA ASP A 161 0.25 -13.33 -9.04
C ASP A 161 1.18 -13.83 -10.15
N ASP A 162 0.60 -14.51 -11.12
CA ASP A 162 1.29 -14.97 -12.30
C ASP A 162 1.86 -13.77 -13.07
N GLN A 163 3.12 -13.91 -13.49
CA GLN A 163 3.77 -12.91 -14.32
C GLN A 163 3.63 -13.30 -15.79
N GLU A 164 2.82 -12.56 -16.51
CA GLU A 164 2.67 -12.75 -17.95
C GLU A 164 3.71 -11.95 -18.74
N MET A 165 4.32 -12.61 -19.72
CA MET A 165 5.22 -11.98 -20.69
C MET A 165 4.62 -12.14 -22.08
N ASN A 166 3.82 -11.17 -22.48
CA ASN A 166 3.17 -11.10 -23.78
C ASN A 166 3.47 -9.75 -24.44
N ASN A 167 2.92 -9.49 -25.63
CA ASN A 167 3.15 -8.25 -26.38
C ASN A 167 1.96 -7.29 -26.35
N SER A 168 0.92 -7.60 -25.60
CA SER A 168 -0.32 -6.80 -25.48
C SER A 168 -0.38 -6.02 -24.18
N ASP A 169 0.15 -6.59 -23.09
CA ASP A 169 0.00 -6.06 -21.75
C ASP A 169 1.33 -5.57 -21.18
N LEU A 170 1.27 -4.62 -20.27
CA LEU A 170 2.44 -4.16 -19.56
C LEU A 170 2.93 -5.25 -18.61
N ALA A 171 4.19 -5.63 -18.72
CA ALA A 171 4.81 -6.55 -17.77
C ALA A 171 4.85 -5.91 -16.38
N GLY A 172 4.33 -6.62 -15.38
CA GLY A 172 4.24 -6.13 -14.01
C GLY A 172 4.56 -7.19 -12.97
N TYR A 173 4.65 -6.75 -11.74
CA TYR A 173 4.83 -7.59 -10.56
C TYR A 173 3.67 -7.27 -9.61
N THR A 174 2.78 -8.25 -9.40
CA THR A 174 1.56 -8.08 -8.61
C THR A 174 1.66 -8.84 -7.28
N PRO A 175 2.24 -8.24 -6.24
CA PRO A 175 2.22 -8.82 -4.92
C PRO A 175 0.91 -8.53 -4.19
N THR A 176 0.48 -9.48 -3.36
CA THR A 176 -0.49 -9.26 -2.29
C THR A 176 0.26 -8.98 -0.99
N ILE A 177 0.02 -7.81 -0.43
CA ILE A 177 0.63 -7.33 0.80
C ILE A 177 -0.36 -7.55 1.94
N LYS A 178 -0.05 -8.42 2.88
CA LYS A 178 -0.81 -8.57 4.13
C LYS A 178 -0.36 -7.49 5.11
N CYS A 179 -1.33 -6.75 5.63
CA CYS A 179 -1.09 -5.69 6.61
C CYS A 179 -1.12 -6.30 8.02
N LEU A 180 -0.03 -6.19 8.76
CA LEU A 180 0.09 -6.68 10.12
C LEU A 180 -0.01 -5.54 11.12
N PRO A 181 -0.53 -5.79 12.34
CA PRO A 181 -0.58 -4.80 13.42
C PRO A 181 0.80 -4.20 13.71
N SER A 182 0.82 -2.94 14.09
CA SER A 182 2.05 -2.21 14.40
C SER A 182 1.91 -1.34 15.63
N ASP A 183 2.92 -1.37 16.50
CA ASP A 183 2.99 -0.52 17.71
C ASP A 183 3.07 0.99 17.35
N PHE A 184 3.55 1.35 16.16
CA PHE A 184 3.54 2.73 15.70
C PHE A 184 2.13 3.31 15.54
N PHE A 185 1.14 2.46 15.37
CA PHE A 185 -0.25 2.83 15.15
C PHE A 185 -1.19 2.21 16.20
N ASP A 186 -0.69 1.97 17.41
CA ASP A 186 -1.47 1.44 18.53
C ASP A 186 -2.16 0.10 18.22
N GLY A 187 -1.56 -0.71 17.35
CA GLY A 187 -2.08 -2.00 16.92
C GLY A 187 -2.89 -1.97 15.61
N ASP A 188 -3.09 -0.80 14.99
CA ASP A 188 -3.72 -0.74 13.66
C ASP A 188 -2.79 -1.34 12.60
N CYS A 189 -3.39 -1.98 11.59
CA CYS A 189 -2.65 -2.58 10.47
C CYS A 189 -2.24 -1.54 9.43
N MET A 190 -3.09 -0.53 9.21
CA MET A 190 -2.82 0.61 8.33
C MET A 190 -3.57 1.85 8.83
N ARG A 191 -3.14 3.02 8.35
CA ARG A 191 -3.89 4.28 8.51
C ARG A 191 -4.00 5.01 7.20
N GLU A 192 -5.16 5.61 6.98
CA GLU A 192 -5.45 6.47 5.84
C GLU A 192 -5.52 7.92 6.29
N TYR A 193 -4.78 8.77 5.60
CA TYR A 193 -4.78 10.21 5.81
C TYR A 193 -5.40 10.88 4.60
N ILE A 194 -6.45 11.67 4.83
CA ILE A 194 -7.11 12.46 3.77
C ILE A 194 -6.87 13.94 4.07
N TYR A 195 -6.32 14.65 3.10
CA TYR A 195 -6.00 16.06 3.22
C TYR A 195 -6.72 16.87 2.15
N ASP A 196 -7.44 17.90 2.58
CA ASP A 196 -8.06 18.86 1.69
C ASP A 196 -7.05 19.98 1.36
N THR A 197 -6.66 20.05 0.09
CA THR A 197 -5.65 21.01 -0.40
C THR A 197 -6.15 22.45 -0.42
N THR A 198 -7.46 22.67 -0.27
CA THR A 198 -8.06 24.02 -0.20
C THR A 198 -8.03 24.60 1.23
N THR A 199 -7.78 23.74 2.23
CA THR A 199 -7.67 24.19 3.62
C THR A 199 -6.37 24.95 3.82
N VAL A 200 -6.44 26.27 3.79
CA VAL A 200 -5.32 27.13 4.21
C VAL A 200 -5.20 27.02 5.72
N ALA A 201 -4.02 26.61 6.22
CA ALA A 201 -3.75 26.67 7.66
C ALA A 201 -3.89 28.13 8.12
N ALA A 202 -4.83 28.35 9.03
CA ALA A 202 -5.04 29.64 9.70
C ALA A 202 -3.86 29.97 10.63
#